data_c46513e6f20df52f2a7de35059b927a1
#
_entry.id   c46513e6f20df52f2a7de35059b927a1
#
_cell.length_a   1.000
_cell.length_b   1.000
_cell.length_c   1.000
_cell.angle_alpha   90.00
_cell.angle_beta   90.00
_cell.angle_gamma   90.00
#
_symmetry.space_group_name_H-M   'P 1'
#
loop_
_entity.id
_entity.type
_entity.pdbx_description
1 polymer ?
#
loop_
_entity_poly.entity_id
_entity_poly.type
_entity_poly.pdbx_seq_one_letter_code
_entity_poly.pdbx_strand_id
1 'polypeptide(L)'
;VLIETHGALKNVQQIATIDWVQVLDFGLMDFVSGHHGAIPASAMRSPGQFDHKLLSRAKSEVVAAAIGNGVIPAHNVTLDLKNAEVTHNDAKRAREEFGFLRMWSIYPTQIKAIVDGMKPDYSEVIDGAKILLEAQKSNWGPIQYAGELHDRATYRYFWEMLQTAKLSGMELPDDAVNAFFS
;
A
#
# COMPACT_ATOMS: atom_id res chain seq x y z
N VAL A 1 -3.26 -1.78 -15.67
CA VAL A 1 -4.65 -1.54 -16.13
C VAL A 1 -5.33 -0.57 -15.19
N LEU A 2 -6.03 0.44 -15.75
CA LEU A 2 -6.85 1.40 -14.99
C LEU A 2 -8.25 0.85 -14.74
N ILE A 3 -8.66 0.87 -13.47
CA ILE A 3 -10.03 0.58 -13.02
C ILE A 3 -10.70 1.91 -12.73
N GLU A 4 -11.39 2.46 -13.73
CA GLU A 4 -11.94 3.81 -13.71
C GLU A 4 -13.41 3.90 -14.12
N THR A 5 -14.05 2.75 -14.32
CA THR A 5 -15.47 2.64 -14.63
C THR A 5 -16.15 1.59 -13.76
N HIS A 6 -17.46 1.70 -13.57
CA HIS A 6 -18.24 0.68 -12.87
C HIS A 6 -18.18 -0.69 -13.56
N GLY A 7 -18.09 -0.69 -14.91
CA GLY A 7 -17.91 -1.92 -15.67
C GLY A 7 -16.58 -2.60 -15.40
N ALA A 8 -15.49 -1.82 -15.34
CA ALA A 8 -14.18 -2.34 -14.97
C ALA A 8 -14.16 -2.85 -13.52
N LEU A 9 -14.72 -2.08 -12.58
CA LEU A 9 -14.81 -2.50 -11.18
C LEU A 9 -15.65 -3.78 -11.01
N LYS A 10 -16.77 -3.91 -11.71
CA LYS A 10 -17.58 -5.13 -11.70
C LYS A 10 -16.82 -6.37 -12.15
N ASN A 11 -15.87 -6.21 -13.08
CA ASN A 11 -15.08 -7.29 -13.64
C ASN A 11 -13.65 -7.35 -13.08
N VAL A 12 -13.34 -6.60 -12.02
CA VAL A 12 -11.96 -6.43 -11.53
C VAL A 12 -11.29 -7.75 -11.16
N GLN A 13 -12.01 -8.71 -10.61
CA GLN A 13 -11.49 -10.04 -10.30
C GLN A 13 -11.03 -10.77 -11.57
N GLN A 14 -11.83 -10.72 -12.63
CA GLN A 14 -11.48 -11.35 -13.91
C GLN A 14 -10.32 -10.63 -14.60
N ILE A 15 -10.29 -9.30 -14.53
CA ILE A 15 -9.18 -8.51 -15.06
C ILE A 15 -7.87 -8.87 -14.36
N ALA A 16 -7.91 -9.07 -13.04
CA ALA A 16 -6.74 -9.43 -12.24
C ALA A 16 -6.17 -10.82 -12.57
N THR A 17 -6.95 -11.73 -13.17
CA THR A 17 -6.46 -13.06 -13.58
C THR A 17 -5.78 -13.10 -14.95
N ILE A 18 -5.73 -11.99 -15.67
CA ILE A 18 -5.08 -11.93 -17.00
C ILE A 18 -3.56 -11.95 -16.83
N ASP A 19 -2.88 -12.94 -17.37
CA ASP A 19 -1.46 -13.26 -17.15
C ASP A 19 -0.50 -12.08 -17.32
N TRP A 20 -0.79 -11.14 -18.24
CA TRP A 20 0.08 -9.99 -18.48
C TRP A 20 -0.27 -8.76 -17.63
N VAL A 21 -1.33 -8.80 -16.82
CA VAL A 21 -1.69 -7.72 -15.90
C VAL A 21 -0.80 -7.80 -14.66
N GLN A 22 0.04 -6.80 -14.46
CA GLN A 22 0.96 -6.70 -13.34
C GLN A 22 0.52 -5.70 -12.29
N VAL A 23 -0.27 -4.68 -12.69
CA VAL A 23 -0.71 -3.58 -11.82
C VAL A 23 -2.18 -3.28 -12.11
N LEU A 24 -2.96 -3.10 -11.06
CA LEU A 24 -4.30 -2.50 -11.11
C LEU A 24 -4.24 -1.11 -10.49
N ASP A 25 -4.45 -0.08 -11.31
CA ASP A 25 -4.50 1.32 -10.88
C ASP A 25 -5.96 1.74 -10.68
N PHE A 26 -6.28 2.50 -9.63
CA PHE A 26 -7.59 3.09 -9.47
C PHE A 26 -7.68 4.45 -10.15
N GLY A 27 -8.57 4.59 -11.13
CA GLY A 27 -8.82 5.85 -11.86
C GLY A 27 -9.94 6.68 -11.22
N LEU A 28 -9.62 7.39 -10.13
CA LEU A 28 -10.59 8.12 -9.31
C LEU A 28 -11.43 9.13 -10.08
N MET A 29 -10.80 9.93 -10.97
CA MET A 29 -11.47 11.06 -11.65
C MET A 29 -12.57 10.57 -12.59
N ASP A 30 -12.25 9.62 -13.42
CA ASP A 30 -13.19 9.04 -14.38
C ASP A 30 -14.26 8.21 -13.67
N PHE A 31 -13.89 7.50 -12.60
CA PHE A 31 -14.86 6.79 -11.76
C PHE A 31 -15.90 7.74 -11.15
N VAL A 32 -15.48 8.89 -10.62
CA VAL A 32 -16.39 9.92 -10.09
C VAL A 32 -17.20 10.59 -11.19
N SER A 33 -16.59 10.90 -12.34
CA SER A 33 -17.29 11.53 -13.47
C SER A 33 -18.42 10.67 -14.01
N GLY A 34 -18.29 9.35 -13.94
CA GLY A 34 -19.34 8.40 -14.31
C GLY A 34 -20.62 8.48 -13.46
N HIS A 35 -20.63 9.28 -12.39
CA HIS A 35 -21.81 9.50 -11.54
C HIS A 35 -22.62 10.76 -11.91
N HIS A 36 -22.37 11.34 -13.06
CA HIS A 36 -23.17 12.46 -13.60
C HIS A 36 -23.34 13.64 -12.63
N GLY A 37 -22.31 13.94 -11.84
CA GLY A 37 -22.31 15.03 -10.87
C GLY A 37 -22.98 14.72 -9.52
N ALA A 38 -23.43 13.50 -9.28
CA ALA A 38 -24.04 13.10 -8.00
C ALA A 38 -23.02 12.99 -6.87
N ILE A 39 -21.75 12.65 -7.19
CA ILE A 39 -20.65 12.69 -6.24
C ILE A 39 -20.02 14.09 -6.27
N PRO A 40 -19.87 14.77 -5.11
CA PRO A 40 -19.34 16.12 -5.09
C PRO A 40 -17.86 16.14 -5.50
N ALA A 41 -17.42 17.24 -6.13
CA ALA A 41 -16.03 17.42 -6.57
C ALA A 41 -15.01 17.33 -5.42
N SER A 42 -15.41 17.62 -4.18
CA SER A 42 -14.57 17.42 -2.99
C SER A 42 -14.14 15.97 -2.77
N ALA A 43 -14.93 15.01 -3.27
CA ALA A 43 -14.58 13.58 -3.20
C ALA A 43 -13.43 13.18 -4.15
N MET A 44 -13.04 14.05 -5.08
CA MET A 44 -11.84 13.83 -5.92
C MET A 44 -10.55 14.36 -5.28
N ARG A 45 -10.62 14.89 -4.08
CA ARG A 45 -9.49 15.50 -3.36
C ARG A 45 -9.44 14.99 -1.92
N SER A 46 -8.30 15.15 -1.29
CA SER A 46 -8.16 14.84 0.12
C SER A 46 -8.82 15.88 1.02
N PRO A 47 -9.43 15.46 2.12
CA PRO A 47 -9.58 14.07 2.58
C PRO A 47 -10.73 13.29 1.91
N GLY A 48 -11.63 13.96 1.19
CA GLY A 48 -12.88 13.40 0.66
C GLY A 48 -12.72 12.11 -0.17
N GLN A 49 -11.62 11.96 -0.89
CA GLN A 49 -11.32 10.74 -1.67
C GLN A 49 -11.17 9.48 -0.83
N PHE A 50 -10.87 9.63 0.47
CA PHE A 50 -10.77 8.51 1.43
C PHE A 50 -12.05 8.32 2.22
N ASP A 51 -12.79 9.41 2.47
CA ASP A 51 -13.95 9.42 3.36
C ASP A 51 -15.26 9.08 2.63
N HIS A 52 -15.31 9.24 1.31
CA HIS A 52 -16.52 8.96 0.53
C HIS A 52 -16.75 7.45 0.38
N LYS A 53 -17.85 6.94 0.96
CA LYS A 53 -18.16 5.50 1.09
C LYS A 53 -18.04 4.69 -0.20
N LEU A 54 -18.53 5.23 -1.32
CA LEU A 54 -18.48 4.54 -2.59
C LEU A 54 -17.04 4.43 -3.14
N LEU A 55 -16.22 5.46 -2.92
CA LEU A 55 -14.82 5.46 -3.34
C LEU A 55 -14.00 4.53 -2.45
N SER A 56 -14.22 4.54 -1.14
CA SER A 56 -13.56 3.61 -0.21
C SER A 56 -13.88 2.15 -0.55
N ARG A 57 -15.15 1.85 -0.87
CA ARG A 57 -15.54 0.53 -1.36
C ARG A 57 -14.79 0.15 -2.64
N ALA A 58 -14.77 1.03 -3.65
CA ALA A 58 -14.10 0.76 -4.92
C ALA A 58 -12.60 0.49 -4.75
N LYS A 59 -11.93 1.30 -3.92
CA LYS A 59 -10.52 1.10 -3.56
C LYS A 59 -10.29 -0.25 -2.91
N SER A 60 -11.11 -0.63 -1.93
CA SER A 60 -11.01 -1.93 -1.25
C SER A 60 -11.22 -3.11 -2.21
N GLU A 61 -12.16 -3.01 -3.15
CA GLU A 61 -12.39 -4.04 -4.16
C GLU A 61 -11.20 -4.19 -5.11
N VAL A 62 -10.59 -3.08 -5.55
CA VAL A 62 -9.38 -3.11 -6.40
C VAL A 62 -8.21 -3.77 -5.67
N VAL A 63 -7.97 -3.39 -4.42
CA VAL A 63 -6.89 -3.98 -3.60
C VAL A 63 -7.14 -5.47 -3.37
N ALA A 64 -8.35 -5.86 -2.98
CA ALA A 64 -8.69 -7.27 -2.74
C ALA A 64 -8.51 -8.13 -4.01
N ALA A 65 -8.92 -7.61 -5.18
CA ALA A 65 -8.74 -8.30 -6.46
C ALA A 65 -7.26 -8.43 -6.83
N ALA A 66 -6.48 -7.36 -6.66
CA ALA A 66 -5.06 -7.36 -6.99
C ALA A 66 -4.27 -8.33 -6.10
N ILE A 67 -4.37 -8.18 -4.78
CA ILE A 67 -3.64 -9.01 -3.82
C ILE A 67 -4.03 -10.49 -3.94
N GLY A 68 -5.32 -10.77 -4.11
CA GLY A 68 -5.82 -12.15 -4.26
C GLY A 68 -5.30 -12.88 -5.50
N ASN A 69 -4.84 -12.14 -6.52
CA ASN A 69 -4.31 -12.69 -7.77
C ASN A 69 -2.81 -12.42 -7.97
N GLY A 70 -2.09 -11.93 -6.95
CA GLY A 70 -0.66 -11.63 -7.03
C GLY A 70 -0.31 -10.41 -7.91
N VAL A 71 -1.29 -9.54 -8.16
CA VAL A 71 -1.15 -8.29 -8.92
C VAL A 71 -0.93 -7.13 -7.96
N ILE A 72 -0.22 -6.11 -8.37
CA ILE A 72 0.10 -4.95 -7.52
C ILE A 72 -1.03 -3.93 -7.56
N PRO A 73 -1.66 -3.57 -6.43
CA PRO A 73 -2.60 -2.47 -6.38
C PRO A 73 -1.89 -1.12 -6.34
N ALA A 74 -2.27 -0.20 -7.22
CA ALA A 74 -1.79 1.17 -7.25
C ALA A 74 -2.92 2.17 -6.99
N HIS A 75 -2.68 3.09 -6.07
CA HIS A 75 -3.63 4.13 -5.71
C HIS A 75 -3.67 5.24 -6.75
N ASN A 76 -4.80 5.92 -6.84
CA ASN A 76 -4.98 7.08 -7.72
C ASN A 76 -4.04 8.24 -7.35
N VAL A 77 -3.93 9.17 -8.28
CA VAL A 77 -3.13 10.39 -8.16
C VAL A 77 -3.66 11.35 -7.10
N THR A 78 -2.78 12.21 -6.59
CA THR A 78 -3.14 13.42 -5.84
C THR A 78 -3.20 14.61 -6.79
N LEU A 79 -4.28 15.41 -6.70
CA LEU A 79 -4.45 16.60 -7.55
C LEU A 79 -3.64 17.82 -7.07
N ASP A 80 -3.13 17.80 -5.84
CA ASP A 80 -2.30 18.89 -5.34
C ASP A 80 -0.88 18.78 -5.90
N LEU A 81 -0.51 19.71 -6.76
CA LEU A 81 0.82 19.76 -7.40
C LEU A 81 1.83 20.62 -6.62
N LYS A 82 1.39 21.36 -5.62
CA LYS A 82 2.19 22.36 -4.91
C LYS A 82 2.56 21.93 -3.50
N ASN A 83 1.72 21.15 -2.84
CA ASN A 83 1.91 20.72 -1.46
C ASN A 83 2.31 19.23 -1.41
N ALA A 84 3.61 19.01 -1.25
CA ALA A 84 4.17 17.65 -1.14
C ALA A 84 3.65 16.88 0.11
N GLU A 85 3.26 17.60 1.16
CA GLU A 85 2.71 16.99 2.38
C GLU A 85 1.35 16.33 2.10
N VAL A 86 0.48 16.96 1.30
CA VAL A 86 -0.79 16.35 0.88
C VAL A 86 -0.51 15.05 0.12
N THR A 87 0.43 15.06 -0.81
CA THR A 87 0.81 13.86 -1.58
C THR A 87 1.37 12.76 -0.67
N HIS A 88 2.24 13.12 0.28
CA HIS A 88 2.79 12.17 1.27
C HIS A 88 1.69 11.54 2.11
N ASN A 89 0.77 12.37 2.66
CA ASN A 89 -0.32 11.90 3.49
C ASN A 89 -1.30 11.01 2.71
N ASP A 90 -1.58 11.34 1.44
CA ASP A 90 -2.39 10.50 0.56
C ASP A 90 -1.74 9.13 0.32
N ALA A 91 -0.43 9.09 0.06
CA ALA A 91 0.31 7.85 -0.11
C ALA A 91 0.31 7.01 1.17
N LYS A 92 0.54 7.65 2.33
CA LYS A 92 0.50 6.99 3.64
C LYS A 92 -0.90 6.40 3.91
N ARG A 93 -1.97 7.18 3.75
CA ARG A 93 -3.35 6.71 3.92
C ARG A 93 -3.71 5.57 2.95
N ALA A 94 -3.27 5.67 1.69
CA ALA A 94 -3.49 4.62 0.71
C ALA A 94 -2.87 3.28 1.15
N ARG A 95 -1.66 3.31 1.70
CA ARG A 95 -0.97 2.15 2.26
C ARG A 95 -1.67 1.62 3.51
N GLU A 96 -1.87 2.46 4.51
CA GLU A 96 -2.32 2.05 5.83
C GLU A 96 -3.80 1.71 5.90
N GLU A 97 -4.66 2.48 5.22
CA GLU A 97 -6.11 2.29 5.32
C GLU A 97 -6.65 1.27 4.31
N PHE A 98 -5.96 1.09 3.16
CA PHE A 98 -6.47 0.25 2.07
C PHE A 98 -5.53 -0.88 1.64
N GLY A 99 -4.24 -0.80 1.98
CA GLY A 99 -3.26 -1.81 1.57
C GLY A 99 -2.74 -1.64 0.13
N PHE A 100 -2.77 -0.43 -0.43
CA PHE A 100 -2.10 -0.17 -1.69
C PHE A 100 -0.59 -0.29 -1.55
N LEU A 101 0.06 -0.86 -2.56
CA LEU A 101 1.52 -1.06 -2.59
C LEU A 101 2.23 0.00 -3.43
N ARG A 102 1.50 0.74 -4.24
CA ARG A 102 1.99 1.81 -5.11
C ARG A 102 0.98 2.95 -5.19
N MET A 103 1.44 4.08 -5.69
CA MET A 103 0.59 5.23 -6.02
C MET A 103 1.05 5.85 -7.33
N TRP A 104 0.10 6.23 -8.16
CA TRP A 104 0.35 6.90 -9.43
C TRP A 104 0.71 8.37 -9.22
N SER A 105 1.72 8.86 -9.94
CA SER A 105 2.14 10.26 -9.97
C SER A 105 1.81 10.89 -11.31
N ILE A 106 1.28 12.11 -11.29
CA ILE A 106 1.05 12.93 -12.50
C ILE A 106 2.05 14.08 -12.62
N TYR A 107 2.91 14.27 -11.62
CA TYR A 107 3.89 15.34 -11.64
C TYR A 107 5.21 14.92 -10.95
N PRO A 108 6.39 15.24 -11.53
CA PRO A 108 7.67 14.77 -10.98
C PRO A 108 7.93 15.13 -9.52
N THR A 109 7.44 16.29 -9.05
CA THR A 109 7.63 16.70 -7.65
C THR A 109 6.88 15.82 -6.63
N GLN A 110 5.89 15.04 -7.07
CA GLN A 110 5.14 14.13 -6.22
C GLN A 110 5.92 12.84 -5.91
N ILE A 111 6.87 12.44 -6.77
CA ILE A 111 7.53 11.13 -6.71
C ILE A 111 8.18 10.90 -5.34
N LYS A 112 8.97 11.86 -4.85
CA LYS A 112 9.64 11.72 -3.55
C LYS A 112 8.63 11.58 -2.42
N ALA A 113 7.59 12.40 -2.40
CA ALA A 113 6.55 12.37 -1.37
C ALA A 113 5.78 11.04 -1.36
N ILE A 114 5.48 10.50 -2.55
CA ILE A 114 4.84 9.18 -2.70
C ILE A 114 5.77 8.08 -2.16
N VAL A 115 7.03 8.06 -2.58
CA VAL A 115 7.99 7.05 -2.13
C VAL A 115 8.14 7.09 -0.61
N ASP A 116 8.27 8.28 -0.02
CA ASP A 116 8.39 8.43 1.43
C ASP A 116 7.11 8.01 2.17
N GLY A 117 5.91 8.32 1.64
CA GLY A 117 4.63 7.91 2.25
C GLY A 117 4.32 6.41 2.12
N MET A 118 4.89 5.75 1.09
CA MET A 118 4.73 4.31 0.88
C MET A 118 5.73 3.45 1.67
N LYS A 119 6.73 4.06 2.31
CA LYS A 119 7.67 3.33 3.18
C LYS A 119 6.97 2.86 4.46
N PRO A 120 7.37 1.70 5.00
CA PRO A 120 6.97 1.30 6.34
C PRO A 120 7.48 2.29 7.39
N ASP A 121 6.82 2.34 8.55
CA ASP A 121 7.26 3.18 9.65
C ASP A 121 8.56 2.63 10.26
N TYR A 122 9.53 3.51 10.50
CA TYR A 122 10.87 3.10 10.95
C TYR A 122 10.85 2.34 12.29
N SER A 123 9.99 2.75 13.23
CA SER A 123 9.83 2.05 14.52
C SER A 123 9.34 0.62 14.34
N GLU A 124 8.37 0.40 13.44
CA GLU A 124 7.88 -0.95 13.14
C GLU A 124 8.96 -1.82 12.47
N VAL A 125 9.78 -1.22 11.62
CA VAL A 125 10.92 -1.91 10.99
C VAL A 125 11.93 -2.39 12.02
N ILE A 126 12.26 -1.55 13.03
CA ILE A 126 13.16 -1.92 14.12
C ILE A 126 12.58 -3.05 14.97
N ASP A 127 11.31 -2.97 15.33
CA ASP A 127 10.66 -4.02 16.14
C ASP A 127 10.49 -5.31 15.34
N GLY A 128 10.13 -5.23 14.05
CA GLY A 128 10.08 -6.37 13.16
C GLY A 128 11.42 -7.09 13.01
N ALA A 129 12.52 -6.33 12.92
CA ALA A 129 13.87 -6.88 12.90
C ALA A 129 14.19 -7.68 14.18
N LYS A 130 13.88 -7.12 15.36
CA LYS A 130 14.08 -7.80 16.64
C LYS A 130 13.23 -9.06 16.76
N ILE A 131 11.96 -8.99 16.38
CA ILE A 131 11.06 -10.15 16.39
C ILE A 131 11.61 -11.29 15.53
N LEU A 132 12.08 -10.99 14.32
CA LEU A 132 12.63 -12.02 13.43
C LEU A 132 13.95 -12.60 13.93
N LEU A 133 14.82 -11.79 14.54
CA LEU A 133 16.05 -12.25 15.17
C LEU A 133 15.78 -13.18 16.36
N GLU A 134 14.81 -12.86 17.21
CA GLU A 134 14.38 -13.74 18.31
C GLU A 134 13.71 -15.02 17.78
N ALA A 135 12.90 -14.93 16.73
CA ALA A 135 12.30 -16.07 16.07
C ALA A 135 13.37 -17.03 15.52
N GLN A 136 14.43 -16.50 14.89
CA GLN A 136 15.56 -17.31 14.41
C GLN A 136 16.25 -18.05 15.55
N LYS A 137 16.49 -17.39 16.70
CA LYS A 137 17.08 -18.02 17.89
C LYS A 137 16.21 -19.16 18.45
N SER A 138 14.89 -19.02 18.35
CA SER A 138 13.91 -20.02 18.79
C SER A 138 13.62 -21.10 17.71
N ASN A 139 14.46 -21.19 16.68
CA ASN A 139 14.24 -22.09 15.53
C ASN A 139 12.87 -21.90 14.88
N TRP A 140 12.42 -20.63 14.77
CA TRP A 140 11.16 -20.19 14.17
C TRP A 140 9.91 -20.73 14.87
N GLY A 141 10.04 -21.19 16.11
CA GLY A 141 8.91 -21.49 17.00
C GLY A 141 8.20 -20.21 17.45
N PRO A 142 7.01 -20.32 18.07
CA PRO A 142 6.32 -19.16 18.65
C PRO A 142 7.18 -18.49 19.71
N ILE A 143 7.19 -17.14 19.72
CA ILE A 143 7.91 -16.33 20.71
C ILE A 143 6.95 -15.31 21.35
N GLN A 144 7.38 -14.74 22.47
CA GLN A 144 6.76 -13.57 23.05
C GLN A 144 7.71 -12.38 22.95
N TYR A 145 7.23 -11.26 22.38
CA TYR A 145 7.97 -10.01 22.30
C TYR A 145 7.07 -8.85 22.73
N ALA A 146 7.55 -7.99 23.62
CA ALA A 146 6.80 -6.85 24.17
C ALA A 146 5.40 -7.20 24.73
N GLY A 147 5.19 -8.42 25.19
CA GLY A 147 3.91 -8.90 25.75
C GLY A 147 2.97 -9.53 24.72
N GLU A 148 3.32 -9.54 23.44
CA GLU A 148 2.54 -10.11 22.34
C GLU A 148 3.12 -11.44 21.87
N LEU A 149 2.24 -12.33 21.42
CA LEU A 149 2.63 -13.59 20.79
C LEU A 149 2.91 -13.39 19.31
N HIS A 150 4.06 -13.87 18.86
CA HIS A 150 4.45 -13.91 17.46
C HIS A 150 4.71 -15.34 17.01
N ASP A 151 4.23 -15.64 15.81
CA ASP A 151 4.38 -16.95 15.18
C ASP A 151 4.61 -16.80 13.65
N ARG A 152 4.51 -17.89 12.92
CA ARG A 152 4.73 -17.92 11.47
C ARG A 152 3.90 -16.89 10.69
N ALA A 153 2.68 -16.54 11.13
CA ALA A 153 1.83 -15.59 10.43
C ALA A 153 2.40 -14.16 10.53
N THR A 154 2.79 -13.76 11.75
CA THR A 154 3.40 -12.44 11.99
C THR A 154 4.84 -12.38 11.46
N TYR A 155 5.61 -13.46 11.49
CA TYR A 155 6.95 -13.49 10.91
C TYR A 155 6.95 -13.19 9.42
N ARG A 156 5.97 -13.72 8.66
CA ARG A 156 5.84 -13.40 7.23
C ARG A 156 5.56 -11.92 7.03
N TYR A 157 4.70 -11.31 7.82
CA TYR A 157 4.42 -9.87 7.76
C TYR A 157 5.69 -9.04 7.99
N PHE A 158 6.43 -9.30 9.07
CA PHE A 158 7.65 -8.57 9.38
C PHE A 158 8.76 -8.81 8.34
N TRP A 159 8.86 -10.00 7.79
CA TRP A 159 9.80 -10.30 6.73
C TRP A 159 9.54 -9.49 5.47
N GLU A 160 8.31 -9.44 4.99
CA GLU A 160 7.90 -8.63 3.84
C GLU A 160 8.15 -7.13 4.07
N MET A 161 7.87 -6.66 5.28
CA MET A 161 8.13 -5.29 5.70
C MET A 161 9.63 -4.96 5.68
N LEU A 162 10.49 -5.81 6.21
CA LEU A 162 11.96 -5.61 6.18
C LEU A 162 12.50 -5.58 4.75
N GLN A 163 12.01 -6.47 3.88
CA GLN A 163 12.38 -6.45 2.47
C GLN A 163 11.98 -5.12 1.81
N THR A 164 10.77 -4.66 2.05
CA THR A 164 10.26 -3.37 1.54
C THR A 164 11.09 -2.20 2.06
N ALA A 165 11.43 -2.20 3.35
CA ALA A 165 12.27 -1.18 3.95
C ALA A 165 13.65 -1.13 3.29
N LYS A 166 14.30 -2.29 3.11
CA LYS A 166 15.60 -2.38 2.43
C LYS A 166 15.54 -1.89 0.98
N LEU A 167 14.55 -2.33 0.21
CA LEU A 167 14.36 -1.90 -1.18
C LEU A 167 14.09 -0.39 -1.30
N SER A 168 13.47 0.19 -0.28
CA SER A 168 13.21 1.63 -0.19
C SER A 168 14.41 2.46 0.28
N GLY A 169 15.57 1.81 0.52
CA GLY A 169 16.78 2.47 0.99
C GLY A 169 16.73 2.92 2.45
N MET A 170 15.88 2.31 3.28
CA MET A 170 15.88 2.54 4.73
C MET A 170 17.06 1.83 5.39
N GLU A 171 17.63 2.45 6.41
CA GLU A 171 18.64 1.81 7.25
C GLU A 171 17.97 0.72 8.11
N LEU A 172 18.53 -0.48 8.05
CA LEU A 172 18.12 -1.60 8.88
C LEU A 172 19.17 -1.82 9.98
N PRO A 173 18.80 -2.40 11.14
CA PRO A 173 19.78 -2.80 12.15
C PRO A 173 20.83 -3.74 11.57
N ASP A 174 22.11 -3.52 11.93
CA ASP A 174 23.25 -4.28 11.40
C ASP A 174 23.12 -5.79 11.64
N ASP A 175 22.60 -6.20 12.78
CA ASP A 175 22.37 -7.58 13.14
C ASP A 175 21.31 -8.25 12.21
N ALA A 176 20.25 -7.51 11.86
CA ALA A 176 19.25 -7.99 10.91
C ALA A 176 19.81 -8.04 9.48
N VAL A 177 20.63 -7.04 9.09
CA VAL A 177 21.32 -7.08 7.78
C VAL A 177 22.22 -8.30 7.68
N ASN A 178 23.04 -8.56 8.69
CA ASN A 178 23.96 -9.70 8.73
C ASN A 178 23.22 -11.05 8.75
N ALA A 179 22.08 -11.14 9.45
CA ALA A 179 21.33 -12.37 9.58
C ALA A 179 20.50 -12.73 8.34
N PHE A 180 19.95 -11.73 7.64
CA PHE A 180 18.89 -11.94 6.66
C PHE A 180 19.21 -11.45 5.24
N PHE A 181 20.25 -10.63 5.06
CA PHE A 181 20.52 -9.96 3.78
C PHE A 181 21.98 -10.03 3.33
N SER A 182 22.82 -10.78 4.04
CA SER A 182 24.24 -11.05 3.68
C SER A 182 24.37 -12.14 2.61
#